data_0146d4fbf8e325e7aac4ee3982421265
#
_entry.id   0146d4fbf8e325e7aac4ee3982421265
#
_cell.length_a   1.000
_cell.length_b   1.000
_cell.length_c   1.000
_cell.angle_alpha   90.00
_cell.angle_beta   90.00
_cell.angle_gamma   90.00
#
_symmetry.space_group_name_H-M   'P 1'
#
loop_
_entity.id
_entity.type
_entity.pdbx_description
1 polymer ?
#
loop_
_entity_poly.entity_id
_entity_poly.type
_entity_poly.pdbx_seq_one_letter_code
_entity_poly.pdbx_strand_id
1 'polypeptide(L)'
;SDLELADVIVVGAGTVRVEGYSGAQLGVAARRQRQQRGQSEVPRLAIVTKSGHLARDLGVFTRTEVPPLVLTATAVADETRRRLTGLAEVVDCSDTDPAKVDEAVLLDRLAERGLRRILTEGGPILLGSFIERGLLDELCLTIAPFVVGGLARRIATGPGQLQTRMRCAHVLTDDAGYLYTRYVKA
;
A
#
# COMPACT_ATOMS: atom_id res chain seq x y z
N SER A 1 13.95 6.84 -4.63
CA SER A 1 13.14 5.66 -4.20
C SER A 1 11.67 6.05 -4.21
N ASP A 2 10.79 5.10 -4.55
CA ASP A 2 9.33 5.34 -4.63
C ASP A 2 8.77 5.76 -3.27
N LEU A 3 9.32 5.24 -2.18
CA LEU A 3 9.04 5.67 -0.81
C LEU A 3 9.23 7.18 -0.58
N GLU A 4 10.24 7.77 -1.20
CA GLU A 4 10.52 9.20 -1.06
C GLU A 4 9.51 10.07 -1.81
N LEU A 5 8.84 9.53 -2.82
CA LEU A 5 7.86 10.25 -3.64
C LEU A 5 6.42 10.08 -3.14
N ALA A 6 6.11 8.99 -2.45
CA ALA A 6 4.78 8.69 -1.97
C ALA A 6 4.31 9.62 -0.86
N ASP A 7 3.04 10.01 -0.85
CA ASP A 7 2.40 10.68 0.30
C ASP A 7 1.94 9.65 1.33
N VAL A 8 1.55 8.46 0.85
CA VAL A 8 1.04 7.35 1.65
C VAL A 8 1.50 6.02 1.09
N ILE A 9 1.79 5.06 1.98
CA ILE A 9 2.08 3.67 1.65
C ILE A 9 0.87 2.84 2.03
N VAL A 10 0.24 2.21 1.06
CA VAL A 10 -0.94 1.37 1.26
C VAL A 10 -0.54 -0.10 1.24
N VAL A 11 -0.90 -0.84 2.27
CA VAL A 11 -0.53 -2.25 2.45
C VAL A 11 -1.69 -3.06 3.03
N GLY A 12 -1.85 -4.29 2.58
CA GLY A 12 -2.86 -5.21 3.11
C GLY A 12 -2.51 -5.72 4.51
N ALA A 13 -3.49 -5.89 5.38
CA ALA A 13 -3.31 -6.39 6.75
C ALA A 13 -2.64 -7.77 6.82
N GLY A 14 -2.84 -8.62 5.81
CA GLY A 14 -2.13 -9.90 5.69
C GLY A 14 -0.63 -9.73 5.57
N THR A 15 -0.19 -8.81 4.70
CA THR A 15 1.23 -8.48 4.49
C THR A 15 1.83 -7.86 5.75
N VAL A 16 1.12 -6.93 6.40
CA VAL A 16 1.56 -6.32 7.67
C VAL A 16 1.88 -7.39 8.73
N ARG A 17 1.04 -8.41 8.85
CA ARG A 17 1.24 -9.49 9.84
C ARG A 17 2.42 -10.41 9.49
N VAL A 18 2.63 -10.70 8.21
CA VAL A 18 3.66 -11.66 7.77
C VAL A 18 5.04 -11.02 7.69
N GLU A 19 5.12 -9.79 7.16
CA GLU A 19 6.38 -9.10 6.88
C GLU A 19 6.91 -8.26 8.06
N GLY A 20 6.16 -8.16 9.15
CA GLY A 20 6.59 -7.40 10.32
C GLY A 20 6.72 -5.89 10.07
N TYR A 21 5.82 -5.32 9.30
CA TYR A 21 5.82 -3.90 8.92
C TYR A 21 5.96 -2.95 10.11
N SER A 22 6.63 -1.84 9.88
CA SER A 22 6.74 -0.69 10.77
C SER A 22 6.51 0.61 9.99
N GLY A 23 6.48 1.75 10.66
CA GLY A 23 6.41 3.05 9.99
C GLY A 23 7.59 3.29 9.04
N ALA A 24 7.38 4.10 8.02
CA ALA A 24 8.41 4.46 7.06
C ALA A 24 9.60 5.15 7.75
N GLN A 25 10.81 4.75 7.37
CA GLN A 25 12.05 5.34 7.86
C GLN A 25 12.80 6.00 6.71
N LEU A 26 13.01 7.30 6.81
CA LEU A 26 13.74 8.07 5.81
C LEU A 26 14.90 8.84 6.45
N GLY A 27 16.03 8.89 5.75
CA GLY A 27 17.18 9.69 6.15
C GLY A 27 16.90 11.20 6.04
N VAL A 28 17.72 12.02 6.71
CA VAL A 28 17.55 13.50 6.81
C VAL A 28 17.43 14.17 5.43
N ALA A 29 18.24 13.76 4.46
CA ALA A 29 18.22 14.33 3.11
C ALA A 29 16.88 14.10 2.41
N ALA A 30 16.34 12.88 2.47
CA ALA A 30 15.05 12.52 1.88
C ALA A 30 13.90 13.28 2.55
N ARG A 31 13.91 13.43 3.88
CA ARG A 31 12.91 14.21 4.63
C ARG A 31 12.90 15.68 4.17
N ARG A 32 14.08 16.31 4.04
CA ARG A 32 14.20 17.69 3.56
C ARG A 32 13.67 17.85 2.13
N GLN A 33 13.98 16.93 1.23
CA GLN A 33 13.48 16.95 -0.14
C GLN A 33 11.95 16.80 -0.19
N ARG A 34 11.38 15.97 0.67
CA ARG A 34 9.92 15.84 0.80
C ARG A 34 9.27 17.13 1.26
N GLN A 35 9.81 17.77 2.31
CA GLN A 35 9.33 19.07 2.80
C GLN A 35 9.39 20.16 1.72
N GLN A 36 10.46 20.20 0.92
CA GLN A 36 10.60 21.13 -0.21
C GLN A 36 9.51 20.94 -1.28
N ARG A 37 8.96 19.71 -1.40
CA ARG A 37 7.82 19.38 -2.28
C ARG A 37 6.45 19.60 -1.62
N GLY A 38 6.42 20.12 -0.39
CA GLY A 38 5.17 20.28 0.38
C GLY A 38 4.60 18.97 0.96
N GLN A 39 5.42 17.92 1.05
CA GLN A 39 5.03 16.63 1.64
C GLN A 39 5.41 16.59 3.12
N SER A 40 4.77 15.67 3.88
CA SER A 40 5.21 15.32 5.24
C SER A 40 6.62 14.72 5.23
N GLU A 41 7.36 14.80 6.35
CA GLU A 41 8.73 14.28 6.45
C GLU A 41 8.85 12.79 6.08
N VAL A 42 7.85 11.99 6.47
CA VAL A 42 7.75 10.58 6.11
C VAL A 42 6.37 10.30 5.51
N PRO A 43 6.24 9.36 4.56
CA PRO A 43 4.94 8.94 4.07
C PRO A 43 4.15 8.25 5.18
N ARG A 44 2.85 8.55 5.26
CA ARG A 44 1.96 7.89 6.22
C ARG A 44 1.72 6.45 5.78
N LEU A 45 1.64 5.52 6.72
CA LEU A 45 1.24 4.15 6.43
C LEU A 45 -0.29 4.04 6.48
N ALA A 46 -0.88 3.29 5.54
CA ALA A 46 -2.30 2.99 5.50
C ALA A 46 -2.53 1.48 5.33
N ILE A 47 -3.23 0.87 6.27
CA ILE A 47 -3.44 -0.58 6.33
C ILE A 47 -4.86 -0.90 5.89
N VAL A 48 -5.01 -1.68 4.83
CA VAL A 48 -6.31 -2.14 4.34
C VAL A 48 -6.69 -3.44 5.03
N THR A 49 -7.84 -3.45 5.70
CA THR A 49 -8.37 -4.63 6.39
C THR A 49 -9.88 -4.75 6.25
N LYS A 50 -10.35 -5.90 5.78
CA LYS A 50 -11.79 -6.18 5.73
C LYS A 50 -12.38 -6.47 7.11
N SER A 51 -11.63 -7.13 7.99
CA SER A 51 -12.12 -7.58 9.29
C SER A 51 -11.87 -6.61 10.45
N GLY A 52 -11.05 -5.57 10.24
CA GLY A 52 -10.60 -4.67 11.30
C GLY A 52 -9.70 -5.33 12.37
N HIS A 53 -9.41 -6.63 12.27
CA HIS A 53 -8.64 -7.36 13.28
C HIS A 53 -7.14 -7.14 13.08
N LEU A 54 -6.59 -6.18 13.85
CA LEU A 54 -5.17 -5.89 13.94
C LEU A 54 -4.77 -5.92 15.42
N ALA A 55 -3.72 -6.66 15.74
CA ALA A 55 -3.18 -6.71 17.09
C ALA A 55 -2.51 -5.38 17.44
N ARG A 56 -2.70 -4.89 18.67
CA ARG A 56 -2.21 -3.57 19.10
C ARG A 56 -0.69 -3.48 19.23
N ASP A 57 -0.01 -4.61 19.34
CA ASP A 57 1.45 -4.76 19.46
C ASP A 57 2.18 -4.85 18.11
N LEU A 58 1.46 -4.82 16.99
CA LEU A 58 2.09 -4.81 15.68
C LEU A 58 3.03 -3.61 15.52
N GLY A 59 4.15 -3.83 14.81
CA GLY A 59 5.17 -2.81 14.56
C GLY A 59 4.64 -1.55 13.89
N VAL A 60 3.57 -1.64 13.10
CA VAL A 60 2.90 -0.49 12.48
C VAL A 60 2.30 0.48 13.49
N PHE A 61 2.02 0.05 14.72
CA PHE A 61 1.52 0.88 15.80
C PHE A 61 2.58 1.23 16.84
N THR A 62 3.56 0.34 17.07
CA THR A 62 4.56 0.48 18.13
C THR A 62 5.90 1.02 17.65
N ARG A 63 6.18 0.93 16.36
CA ARG A 63 7.43 1.39 15.72
C ARG A 63 7.13 2.31 14.54
N THR A 64 6.40 3.39 14.81
CA THR A 64 6.03 4.39 13.82
C THR A 64 6.13 5.79 14.40
N GLU A 65 6.60 6.74 13.61
CA GLU A 65 6.65 8.16 13.99
C GLU A 65 5.28 8.84 13.82
N VAL A 66 4.48 8.34 12.87
CA VAL A 66 3.16 8.88 12.54
C VAL A 66 2.12 7.78 12.68
N PRO A 67 1.06 7.99 13.46
CA PRO A 67 -0.03 7.01 13.57
C PRO A 67 -0.57 6.64 12.19
N PRO A 68 -0.70 5.34 11.87
CA PRO A 68 -1.18 4.90 10.57
C PRO A 68 -2.67 5.16 10.38
N LEU A 69 -3.10 5.12 9.12
CA LEU A 69 -4.51 4.94 8.76
C LEU A 69 -4.87 3.45 8.80
N VAL A 70 -6.06 3.13 9.23
CA VAL A 70 -6.67 1.81 9.07
C VAL A 70 -7.91 1.98 8.19
N LEU A 71 -7.81 1.50 6.96
CA LEU A 71 -8.84 1.60 5.93
C LEU A 71 -9.68 0.33 5.98
N THR A 72 -10.94 0.43 6.35
CA THR A 72 -11.77 -0.74 6.63
C THR A 72 -13.21 -0.57 6.15
N ALA A 73 -14.01 -1.63 6.26
CA ALA A 73 -15.42 -1.62 5.88
C ALA A 73 -16.30 -1.01 6.99
N THR A 74 -17.41 -0.38 6.60
CA THR A 74 -18.39 0.25 7.51
C THR A 74 -18.81 -0.70 8.64
N ALA A 75 -19.10 -1.95 8.29
CA ALA A 75 -19.61 -2.94 9.24
C ALA A 75 -18.71 -3.18 10.46
N VAL A 76 -17.41 -2.90 10.35
CA VAL A 76 -16.42 -3.13 11.42
C VAL A 76 -15.70 -1.87 11.88
N ALA A 77 -15.98 -0.73 11.25
CA ALA A 77 -15.25 0.51 11.50
C ALA A 77 -15.32 0.99 12.95
N ASP A 78 -16.50 0.99 13.56
CA ASP A 78 -16.69 1.47 14.94
C ASP A 78 -16.02 0.56 15.97
N GLU A 79 -16.10 -0.75 15.81
CA GLU A 79 -15.39 -1.68 16.67
C GLU A 79 -13.88 -1.51 16.52
N THR A 80 -13.40 -1.37 15.29
CA THR A 80 -11.98 -1.14 14.99
C THR A 80 -11.49 0.16 15.63
N ARG A 81 -12.27 1.25 15.59
CA ARG A 81 -11.94 2.52 16.26
C ARG A 81 -11.77 2.34 17.77
N ARG A 82 -12.71 1.65 18.41
CA ARG A 82 -12.61 1.38 19.86
C ARG A 82 -11.36 0.59 20.20
N ARG A 83 -11.05 -0.46 19.42
CA ARG A 83 -9.89 -1.33 19.66
C ARG A 83 -8.56 -0.62 19.43
N LEU A 84 -8.48 0.26 18.46
CA LEU A 84 -7.25 0.95 18.06
C LEU A 84 -7.18 2.39 18.55
N THR A 85 -8.02 2.75 19.54
CA THR A 85 -8.00 4.08 20.16
C THR A 85 -6.57 4.46 20.58
N GLY A 86 -6.12 5.63 20.14
CA GLY A 86 -4.79 6.17 20.43
C GLY A 86 -3.65 5.59 19.59
N LEU A 87 -3.91 4.61 18.72
CA LEU A 87 -2.89 3.94 17.89
C LEU A 87 -3.02 4.27 16.41
N ALA A 88 -4.22 4.47 15.92
CA ALA A 88 -4.49 4.69 14.48
C ALA A 88 -5.74 5.56 14.27
N GLU A 89 -5.80 6.19 13.11
CA GLU A 89 -7.02 6.78 12.58
C GLU A 89 -7.76 5.73 11.73
N VAL A 90 -8.98 5.38 12.10
CA VAL A 90 -9.78 4.39 11.35
C VAL A 90 -10.72 5.11 10.39
N VAL A 91 -10.62 4.75 9.11
CA VAL A 91 -11.36 5.34 8.00
C VAL A 91 -12.29 4.30 7.39
N ASP A 92 -13.55 4.66 7.27
CA ASP A 92 -14.54 3.88 6.55
C ASP A 92 -14.38 4.06 5.04
N CYS A 93 -14.24 2.94 4.34
CA CYS A 93 -14.01 2.88 2.90
C CYS A 93 -15.02 1.97 2.18
N SER A 94 -16.23 1.82 2.70
CA SER A 94 -17.30 1.12 1.98
C SER A 94 -18.05 2.08 1.05
N ASP A 95 -18.59 1.52 -0.04
CA ASP A 95 -19.60 2.15 -0.89
C ASP A 95 -20.99 1.59 -0.51
N THR A 96 -21.66 0.89 -1.40
CA THR A 96 -23.02 0.34 -1.20
C THR A 96 -23.05 -0.90 -0.32
N ASP A 97 -21.98 -1.71 -0.30
CA ASP A 97 -21.87 -2.90 0.54
C ASP A 97 -21.05 -2.59 1.81
N PRO A 98 -21.70 -2.47 2.98
CA PRO A 98 -21.01 -2.12 4.22
C PRO A 98 -20.02 -3.18 4.72
N ALA A 99 -20.05 -4.38 4.15
CA ALA A 99 -19.13 -5.47 4.50
C ALA A 99 -17.85 -5.51 3.66
N LYS A 100 -17.71 -4.60 2.69
CA LYS A 100 -16.57 -4.54 1.78
C LYS A 100 -15.85 -3.21 1.83
N VAL A 101 -14.54 -3.26 1.64
CA VAL A 101 -13.74 -2.08 1.29
C VAL A 101 -13.89 -1.87 -0.21
N ASP A 102 -14.24 -0.66 -0.63
CA ASP A 102 -14.24 -0.23 -2.02
C ASP A 102 -12.98 0.58 -2.30
N GLU A 103 -12.20 0.17 -3.30
CA GLU A 103 -10.91 0.77 -3.61
C GLU A 103 -11.03 2.19 -4.16
N ALA A 104 -12.12 2.53 -4.86
CA ALA A 104 -12.35 3.89 -5.33
C ALA A 104 -12.65 4.83 -4.15
N VAL A 105 -13.54 4.40 -3.25
CA VAL A 105 -13.82 5.14 -2.01
C VAL A 105 -12.55 5.28 -1.16
N LEU A 106 -11.74 4.23 -1.07
CA LEU A 106 -10.45 4.26 -0.38
C LEU A 106 -9.54 5.36 -0.95
N LEU A 107 -9.41 5.45 -2.28
CA LEU A 107 -8.60 6.49 -2.93
C LEU A 107 -9.16 7.89 -2.67
N ASP A 108 -10.48 8.06 -2.70
CA ASP A 108 -11.14 9.34 -2.39
C ASP A 108 -10.87 9.75 -0.94
N ARG A 109 -10.97 8.83 0.02
CA ARG A 109 -10.66 9.09 1.44
C ARG A 109 -9.21 9.50 1.67
N LEU A 110 -8.28 8.95 0.91
CA LEU A 110 -6.87 9.36 0.94
C LEU A 110 -6.70 10.75 0.29
N ALA A 111 -7.35 11.01 -0.84
CA ALA A 111 -7.30 12.29 -1.54
C ALA A 111 -7.87 13.45 -0.70
N GLU A 112 -8.96 13.23 0.06
CA GLU A 112 -9.54 14.18 1.03
C GLU A 112 -8.52 14.62 2.10
N ARG A 113 -7.56 13.76 2.41
CA ARG A 113 -6.45 14.02 3.36
C ARG A 113 -5.20 14.60 2.70
N GLY A 114 -5.27 14.93 1.41
CA GLY A 114 -4.12 15.42 0.63
C GLY A 114 -3.11 14.34 0.23
N LEU A 115 -3.43 13.05 0.48
CA LEU A 115 -2.57 11.90 0.18
C LEU A 115 -2.85 11.39 -1.23
N ARG A 116 -2.22 11.98 -2.23
CA ARG A 116 -2.54 11.76 -3.65
C ARG A 116 -1.54 10.85 -4.36
N ARG A 117 -0.29 10.80 -3.90
CA ARG A 117 0.74 9.90 -4.45
C ARG A 117 0.77 8.64 -3.60
N ILE A 118 0.13 7.59 -4.10
CA ILE A 118 -0.10 6.36 -3.38
C ILE A 118 0.88 5.30 -3.87
N LEU A 119 1.73 4.80 -2.97
CA LEU A 119 2.53 3.61 -3.19
C LEU A 119 1.80 2.43 -2.54
N THR A 120 1.45 1.40 -3.32
CA THR A 120 1.00 0.13 -2.73
C THR A 120 2.14 -0.89 -2.73
N GLU A 121 2.41 -1.45 -1.56
CA GLU A 121 3.38 -2.53 -1.37
C GLU A 121 2.69 -3.93 -1.28
N GLY A 122 1.48 -3.99 -1.80
CA GLY A 122 0.71 -5.21 -1.90
C GLY A 122 -0.05 -5.54 -0.59
N GLY A 123 -0.39 -6.76 -0.26
CA GLY A 123 -0.32 -8.08 -0.83
C GLY A 123 -1.07 -8.34 -2.13
N PRO A 124 -0.97 -9.61 -2.54
CA PRO A 124 -1.48 -10.04 -3.84
C PRO A 124 -2.96 -9.75 -4.07
N ILE A 125 -3.78 -9.89 -3.06
CA ILE A 125 -5.24 -9.63 -3.14
C ILE A 125 -5.50 -8.14 -3.36
N LEU A 126 -4.83 -7.27 -2.60
CA LEU A 126 -5.00 -5.82 -2.74
C LEU A 126 -4.52 -5.33 -4.11
N LEU A 127 -3.36 -5.79 -4.58
CA LEU A 127 -2.88 -5.46 -5.92
C LEU A 127 -3.84 -5.98 -7.00
N GLY A 128 -4.37 -7.19 -6.84
CA GLY A 128 -5.39 -7.74 -7.73
C GLY A 128 -6.64 -6.87 -7.82
N SER A 129 -7.16 -6.40 -6.69
CA SER A 129 -8.32 -5.50 -6.64
C SER A 129 -8.05 -4.16 -7.37
N PHE A 130 -6.88 -3.55 -7.18
CA PHE A 130 -6.51 -2.33 -7.92
C PHE A 130 -6.44 -2.55 -9.42
N ILE A 131 -5.90 -3.70 -9.85
CA ILE A 131 -5.85 -4.08 -11.27
C ILE A 131 -7.26 -4.29 -11.83
N GLU A 132 -8.11 -5.04 -11.15
CA GLU A 132 -9.49 -5.33 -11.58
C GLU A 132 -10.34 -4.07 -11.73
N ARG A 133 -10.09 -3.07 -10.91
CA ARG A 133 -10.77 -1.79 -10.95
C ARG A 133 -10.13 -0.77 -11.90
N GLY A 134 -9.03 -1.15 -12.58
CA GLY A 134 -8.30 -0.25 -13.48
C GLY A 134 -7.62 0.94 -12.79
N LEU A 135 -7.33 0.80 -11.49
CA LEU A 135 -6.80 1.87 -10.63
C LEU A 135 -5.26 1.89 -10.54
N LEU A 136 -4.58 0.94 -11.20
CA LEU A 136 -3.12 0.87 -11.20
C LEU A 136 -2.56 1.74 -12.34
N ASP A 137 -1.82 2.79 -12.00
CA ASP A 137 -1.19 3.68 -12.97
C ASP A 137 0.23 3.25 -13.33
N GLU A 138 0.94 2.67 -12.37
CA GLU A 138 2.35 2.33 -12.50
C GLU A 138 2.68 1.03 -11.75
N LEU A 139 3.54 0.20 -12.33
CA LEU A 139 4.09 -1.00 -11.72
C LEU A 139 5.61 -0.96 -11.77
N CYS A 140 6.27 -0.91 -10.61
CA CYS A 140 7.69 -1.12 -10.46
C CYS A 140 7.95 -2.55 -10.02
N LEU A 141 8.73 -3.30 -10.81
CA LEU A 141 9.00 -4.71 -10.56
C LEU A 141 10.50 -4.98 -10.64
N THR A 142 11.04 -5.61 -9.59
CA THR A 142 12.41 -6.11 -9.58
C THR A 142 12.40 -7.59 -9.94
N ILE A 143 13.19 -7.97 -10.93
CA ILE A 143 13.42 -9.36 -11.34
C ILE A 143 14.82 -9.76 -10.88
N ALA A 144 14.87 -10.69 -9.93
CA ALA A 144 16.13 -11.22 -9.42
C ALA A 144 16.68 -12.29 -10.37
N PRO A 145 18.01 -12.43 -10.52
CA PRO A 145 18.63 -13.41 -11.41
C PRO A 145 18.69 -14.80 -10.76
N PHE A 146 17.56 -15.25 -10.19
CA PHE A 146 17.46 -16.55 -9.55
C PHE A 146 16.29 -17.36 -10.13
N VAL A 147 16.50 -18.65 -10.28
CA VAL A 147 15.43 -19.61 -10.57
C VAL A 147 15.04 -20.29 -9.27
N VAL A 148 13.78 -20.12 -8.87
CA VAL A 148 13.24 -20.68 -7.62
C VAL A 148 12.13 -21.66 -7.98
N GLY A 149 12.25 -22.89 -7.51
CA GLY A 149 11.19 -23.91 -7.59
C GLY A 149 10.21 -23.79 -6.43
N GLY A 150 9.13 -24.60 -6.46
CA GLY A 150 8.14 -24.72 -5.39
C GLY A 150 6.82 -24.01 -5.67
N LEU A 151 5.99 -23.84 -4.63
CA LEU A 151 4.67 -23.21 -4.72
C LEU A 151 4.77 -21.70 -4.59
N ALA A 152 5.24 -21.03 -5.65
CA ALA A 152 5.31 -19.59 -5.69
C ALA A 152 3.91 -18.95 -5.77
N ARG A 153 3.68 -17.89 -5.00
CA ARG A 153 2.48 -17.08 -5.12
C ARG A 153 2.62 -16.07 -6.25
N ARG A 154 1.50 -15.71 -6.88
CA ARG A 154 1.44 -14.61 -7.83
C ARG A 154 1.60 -13.27 -7.10
N ILE A 155 2.14 -12.26 -7.79
CA ILE A 155 2.22 -10.88 -7.26
C ILE A 155 0.83 -10.22 -7.13
N ALA A 156 -0.14 -10.67 -7.96
CA ALA A 156 -1.53 -10.23 -7.92
C ALA A 156 -2.46 -11.45 -8.04
N THR A 157 -3.52 -11.48 -7.24
CA THR A 157 -4.56 -12.51 -7.25
C THR A 157 -5.94 -11.88 -7.12
N GLY A 158 -6.93 -12.42 -7.83
CA GLY A 158 -8.31 -11.97 -7.79
C GLY A 158 -9.20 -12.91 -8.58
N PRO A 159 -10.54 -12.78 -8.50
CA PRO A 159 -11.49 -13.62 -9.21
C PRO A 159 -11.53 -13.33 -10.72
N GLY A 160 -11.14 -12.12 -11.12
CA GLY A 160 -11.17 -11.67 -12.52
C GLY A 160 -9.90 -12.00 -13.29
N GLN A 161 -10.02 -12.01 -14.63
CA GLN A 161 -8.90 -12.14 -15.57
C GLN A 161 -8.74 -10.87 -16.40
N LEU A 162 -8.79 -9.69 -15.76
CA LEU A 162 -8.63 -8.44 -16.46
C LEU A 162 -7.17 -8.26 -16.89
N GLN A 163 -6.97 -7.96 -18.17
CA GLN A 163 -5.66 -7.58 -18.69
C GLN A 163 -5.57 -6.07 -18.80
N THR A 164 -4.64 -5.48 -18.05
CA THR A 164 -4.32 -4.05 -18.18
C THR A 164 -3.08 -3.91 -19.06
N ARG A 165 -3.22 -3.19 -20.16
CA ARG A 165 -2.07 -2.91 -21.02
C ARG A 165 -1.16 -1.88 -20.36
N MET A 166 0.11 -2.25 -20.25
CA MET A 166 1.15 -1.40 -19.69
C MET A 166 2.24 -1.17 -20.73
N ARG A 167 2.89 -0.02 -20.68
CA ARG A 167 4.04 0.32 -21.49
C ARG A 167 5.29 0.33 -20.59
N CYS A 168 6.34 -0.38 -21.00
CA CYS A 168 7.62 -0.30 -20.29
C CYS A 168 8.21 1.11 -20.48
N ALA A 169 8.36 1.83 -19.37
CA ALA A 169 8.94 3.18 -19.38
C ALA A 169 10.47 3.12 -19.38
N HIS A 170 11.05 2.26 -18.55
CA HIS A 170 12.49 1.96 -18.57
C HIS A 170 12.80 0.63 -17.87
N VAL A 171 13.99 0.14 -18.14
CA VAL A 171 14.62 -0.99 -17.47
C VAL A 171 16.01 -0.56 -17.05
N LEU A 172 16.37 -0.78 -15.79
CA LEU A 172 17.72 -0.62 -15.28
C LEU A 172 18.25 -1.99 -14.88
N THR A 173 19.56 -2.15 -14.95
CA THR A 173 20.25 -3.37 -14.49
C THR A 173 21.43 -2.98 -13.62
N ASP A 174 21.82 -3.84 -12.70
CA ASP A 174 23.03 -3.71 -11.92
C ASP A 174 24.03 -4.82 -12.25
N ASP A 175 25.24 -4.72 -11.68
CA ASP A 175 26.32 -5.68 -11.91
C ASP A 175 26.01 -7.08 -11.32
N ALA A 176 25.03 -7.19 -10.43
CA ALA A 176 24.55 -8.46 -9.87
C ALA A 176 23.48 -9.13 -10.75
N GLY A 177 23.09 -8.49 -11.87
CA GLY A 177 22.14 -9.04 -12.84
C GLY A 177 20.67 -8.85 -12.49
N TYR A 178 20.34 -8.01 -11.51
CA TYR A 178 18.96 -7.62 -11.23
C TYR A 178 18.41 -6.72 -12.33
N LEU A 179 17.13 -6.88 -12.67
CA LEU A 179 16.40 -5.98 -13.55
C LEU A 179 15.38 -5.19 -12.72
N TYR A 180 15.47 -3.86 -12.81
CA TYR A 180 14.52 -2.94 -12.19
C TYR A 180 13.66 -2.34 -13.29
N THR A 181 12.41 -2.77 -13.36
CA THR A 181 11.50 -2.39 -14.44
C THR A 181 10.45 -1.42 -13.95
N ARG A 182 10.10 -0.45 -14.78
CA ARG A 182 9.00 0.47 -14.54
C ARG A 182 8.03 0.41 -15.71
N TYR A 183 6.80 0.00 -15.42
CA TYR A 183 5.69 -0.02 -16.36
C TYR A 183 4.70 1.07 -15.99
N VAL A 184 4.18 1.77 -16.98
CA VAL A 184 3.13 2.78 -16.81
C VAL A 184 1.92 2.40 -17.65
N LYS A 185 0.74 2.81 -17.21
CA LYS A 185 -0.51 2.60 -17.94
C LYS A 185 -0.38 3.15 -19.35
N ALA A 186 -0.82 2.38 -20.36
CA ALA A 186 -0.72 2.74 -21.78
C ALA A 186 -1.82 3.72 -22.20
#